data_e91f96a0ea50e241b173cd126903e773
#
_entry.id   e91f96a0ea50e241b173cd126903e773
#
_cell.length_a   1.000
_cell.length_b   1.000
_cell.length_c   1.000
_cell.angle_alpha   90.00
_cell.angle_beta   90.00
_cell.angle_gamma   90.00
#
_symmetry.space_group_name_H-M   'P 1'
#
loop_
_entity.id
_entity.type
_entity.pdbx_description
1 polymer ?
#
loop_
_entity_poly.entity_id
_entity_poly.type
_entity_poly.pdbx_seq_one_letter_code
_entity_poly.pdbx_strand_id
1 'polypeptide(L)'
;MIPQLSINQRYQQEFQMSTVRPDIKTMANLEAAFAGESMAHIKYRYFAKLARAAGDEETARTFEETADQEVMHAFGHLDLLYPKASMTPAKALQIAIAGETYEYSEMYPGFRATAEAEGNAAAVSEMNEQIEESKVHAALFTATLLKAQKRFAALAKVEKRHAAHYQAQLDKVHAASI
;
A
#
# COMPACT_ATOMS: atom_id res chain seq x y z
N MET A 1 3.12 -57.13 -12.71
CA MET A 1 1.98 -56.86 -11.83
C MET A 1 2.32 -55.63 -11.02
N ILE A 2 1.66 -54.49 -11.28
CA ILE A 2 1.85 -53.24 -10.56
C ILE A 2 0.94 -53.31 -9.31
N PRO A 3 1.46 -53.17 -8.08
CA PRO A 3 0.64 -53.25 -6.88
C PRO A 3 -0.41 -52.12 -6.90
N GLN A 4 -1.68 -52.47 -6.76
CA GLN A 4 -2.75 -51.49 -6.57
C GLN A 4 -2.66 -50.89 -5.16
N LEU A 5 -2.46 -49.60 -5.07
CA LEU A 5 -2.48 -48.84 -3.81
C LEU A 5 -3.90 -48.94 -3.18
N SER A 6 -3.97 -49.12 -1.88
CA SER A 6 -5.24 -49.04 -1.12
C SER A 6 -5.85 -47.63 -1.20
N ILE A 7 -7.16 -47.51 -0.98
CA ILE A 7 -7.88 -46.22 -0.98
C ILE A 7 -7.23 -45.22 -0.03
N ASN A 8 -6.79 -45.64 1.15
CA ASN A 8 -6.09 -44.80 2.11
C ASN A 8 -4.71 -44.34 1.58
N GLN A 9 -3.97 -45.19 0.85
CA GLN A 9 -2.69 -44.82 0.27
C GLN A 9 -2.87 -43.81 -0.90
N ARG A 10 -3.94 -43.92 -1.68
CA ARG A 10 -4.29 -42.94 -2.71
C ARG A 10 -4.69 -41.60 -2.07
N TYR A 11 -5.51 -41.61 -1.02
CA TYR A 11 -5.88 -40.40 -0.27
C TYR A 11 -4.66 -39.70 0.34
N GLN A 12 -3.72 -40.44 0.90
CA GLN A 12 -2.48 -39.88 1.45
C GLN A 12 -1.57 -39.32 0.36
N GLN A 13 -1.51 -39.97 -0.79
CA GLN A 13 -0.73 -39.51 -1.94
C GLN A 13 -1.35 -38.24 -2.59
N GLU A 14 -2.69 -38.18 -2.75
CA GLU A 14 -3.41 -36.98 -3.20
C GLU A 14 -3.31 -35.84 -2.20
N PHE A 15 -3.35 -36.12 -0.90
CA PHE A 15 -3.17 -35.12 0.15
C PHE A 15 -1.74 -34.57 0.19
N GLN A 16 -0.72 -35.43 0.00
CA GLN A 16 0.68 -34.97 -0.11
C GLN A 16 0.96 -34.20 -1.40
N MET A 17 0.33 -34.55 -2.53
CA MET A 17 0.43 -33.77 -3.76
C MET A 17 -0.32 -32.44 -3.72
N SER A 18 -1.34 -32.31 -2.84
CA SER A 18 -2.11 -31.08 -2.64
C SER A 18 -1.42 -30.03 -1.74
N THR A 19 -0.36 -30.40 -1.01
CA THR A 19 0.28 -29.50 -0.02
C THR A 19 1.52 -28.79 -0.54
N VAL A 20 2.07 -29.14 -1.70
CA VAL A 20 3.14 -28.38 -2.35
C VAL A 20 2.50 -27.41 -3.36
N ARG A 21 1.92 -26.33 -2.87
CA ARG A 21 1.66 -25.18 -3.75
C ARG A 21 3.01 -24.67 -4.22
N PRO A 22 3.21 -24.48 -5.55
CA PRO A 22 4.41 -23.82 -6.01
C PRO A 22 4.50 -22.47 -5.29
N ASP A 23 5.68 -22.11 -4.83
CA ASP A 23 5.94 -20.84 -4.17
C ASP A 23 5.54 -19.70 -5.12
N ILE A 24 4.44 -19.03 -4.81
CA ILE A 24 3.88 -18.00 -5.69
C ILE A 24 4.70 -16.73 -5.53
N LYS A 25 5.69 -16.55 -6.39
CA LYS A 25 6.60 -15.39 -6.38
C LYS A 25 6.05 -14.15 -7.08
N THR A 26 4.89 -14.25 -7.72
CA THR A 26 4.32 -13.15 -8.53
C THR A 26 4.12 -11.87 -7.72
N MET A 27 3.62 -11.95 -6.49
CA MET A 27 3.40 -10.76 -5.66
C MET A 27 4.74 -10.10 -5.28
N ALA A 28 5.73 -10.89 -4.86
CA ALA A 28 7.07 -10.37 -4.57
C ALA A 28 7.73 -9.75 -5.82
N ASN A 29 7.53 -10.34 -7.00
CA ASN A 29 8.02 -9.77 -8.25
C ASN A 29 7.34 -8.44 -8.60
N LEU A 30 6.02 -8.31 -8.36
CA LEU A 30 5.28 -7.06 -8.56
C LEU A 30 5.76 -5.97 -7.59
N GLU A 31 6.00 -6.31 -6.34
CA GLU A 31 6.59 -5.37 -5.35
C GLU A 31 7.97 -4.90 -5.77
N ALA A 32 8.84 -5.82 -6.22
CA ALA A 32 10.17 -5.49 -6.71
C ALA A 32 10.12 -4.63 -7.99
N ALA A 33 9.21 -4.92 -8.93
CA ALA A 33 9.00 -4.13 -10.12
C ALA A 33 8.49 -2.73 -9.76
N PHE A 34 7.47 -2.61 -8.91
CA PHE A 34 6.98 -1.32 -8.41
C PHE A 34 8.10 -0.49 -7.76
N ALA A 35 8.94 -1.11 -6.92
CA ALA A 35 10.08 -0.44 -6.31
C ALA A 35 11.10 0.03 -7.36
N GLY A 36 11.38 -0.80 -8.39
CA GLY A 36 12.28 -0.47 -9.49
C GLY A 36 11.80 0.74 -10.28
N GLU A 37 10.56 0.74 -10.74
CA GLU A 37 9.96 1.84 -11.52
C GLU A 37 9.84 3.14 -10.72
N SER A 38 9.45 3.04 -9.45
CA SER A 38 9.39 4.20 -8.53
C SER A 38 10.77 4.84 -8.35
N MET A 39 11.80 4.02 -8.18
CA MET A 39 13.18 4.46 -8.06
C MET A 39 13.69 5.06 -9.38
N ALA A 40 13.38 4.46 -10.53
CA ALA A 40 13.73 4.97 -11.86
C ALA A 40 13.10 6.35 -12.08
N HIS A 41 11.80 6.51 -11.82
CA HIS A 41 11.09 7.79 -11.90
C HIS A 41 11.82 8.90 -11.15
N ILE A 42 12.15 8.70 -9.87
CA ILE A 42 12.82 9.74 -9.06
C ILE A 42 14.25 9.99 -9.52
N LYS A 43 15.02 8.94 -9.87
CA LYS A 43 16.38 9.09 -10.41
C LYS A 43 16.39 9.89 -11.70
N TYR A 44 15.46 9.62 -12.62
CA TYR A 44 15.40 10.34 -13.90
C TYR A 44 15.01 11.81 -13.71
N ARG A 45 14.08 12.12 -12.81
CA ARG A 45 13.79 13.51 -12.40
C ARG A 45 15.04 14.22 -11.86
N TYR A 46 15.81 13.54 -11.03
CA TYR A 46 17.06 14.08 -10.51
C TYR A 46 18.12 14.27 -11.60
N PHE A 47 18.27 13.31 -12.51
CA PHE A 47 19.21 13.41 -13.64
C PHE A 47 18.81 14.51 -14.62
N ALA A 48 17.52 14.70 -14.87
CA ALA A 48 17.02 15.83 -15.65
C ALA A 48 17.41 17.17 -15.02
N LYS A 49 17.28 17.31 -13.71
CA LYS A 49 17.73 18.51 -12.96
C LYS A 49 19.25 18.76 -13.15
N LEU A 50 20.07 17.72 -13.11
CA LEU A 50 21.51 17.82 -13.29
C LEU A 50 21.87 18.20 -14.74
N ALA A 51 21.25 17.57 -15.74
CA ALA A 51 21.45 17.88 -17.15
C ALA A 51 21.08 19.33 -17.45
N ARG A 52 19.95 19.81 -16.96
CA ARG A 52 19.52 21.20 -17.11
C ARG A 52 20.49 22.20 -16.47
N ALA A 53 20.99 21.89 -15.29
CA ALA A 53 21.99 22.69 -14.60
C ALA A 53 23.32 22.74 -15.37
N ALA A 54 23.63 21.71 -16.17
CA ALA A 54 24.79 21.68 -17.09
C ALA A 54 24.53 22.34 -18.45
N GLY A 55 23.31 22.85 -18.71
CA GLY A 55 22.94 23.50 -19.98
C GLY A 55 22.49 22.53 -21.08
N ASP A 56 22.32 21.23 -20.76
CA ASP A 56 21.86 20.18 -21.70
C ASP A 56 20.35 19.96 -21.56
N GLU A 57 19.58 20.80 -22.24
CA GLU A 57 18.11 20.76 -22.19
C GLU A 57 17.52 19.57 -22.94
N GLU A 58 18.21 19.05 -23.96
CA GLU A 58 17.77 17.88 -24.71
C GLU A 58 17.81 16.63 -23.83
N THR A 59 18.93 16.37 -23.16
CA THR A 59 19.08 15.28 -22.21
C THR A 59 18.10 15.44 -21.04
N ALA A 60 17.91 16.66 -20.51
CA ALA A 60 16.97 16.92 -19.44
C ALA A 60 15.55 16.51 -19.82
N ARG A 61 15.07 16.91 -21.01
CA ARG A 61 13.72 16.51 -21.49
C ARG A 61 13.58 15.02 -21.69
N THR A 62 14.60 14.37 -22.25
CA THR A 62 14.59 12.90 -22.42
C THR A 62 14.40 12.19 -21.09
N PHE A 63 15.10 12.61 -20.03
CA PHE A 63 14.91 12.03 -18.70
C PHE A 63 13.53 12.33 -18.12
N GLU A 64 12.98 13.53 -18.30
CA GLU A 64 11.64 13.90 -17.80
C GLU A 64 10.55 13.07 -18.47
N GLU A 65 10.60 12.95 -19.81
CA GLU A 65 9.64 12.15 -20.57
C GLU A 65 9.67 10.67 -20.16
N THR A 66 10.88 10.12 -19.98
CA THR A 66 11.01 8.73 -19.50
C THR A 66 10.49 8.59 -18.06
N ALA A 67 10.82 9.54 -17.18
CA ALA A 67 10.30 9.52 -15.80
C ALA A 67 8.76 9.48 -15.74
N ASP A 68 8.09 10.22 -16.64
CA ASP A 68 6.62 10.20 -16.73
C ASP A 68 6.06 8.85 -17.20
N GLN A 69 6.81 8.08 -17.98
CA GLN A 69 6.45 6.71 -18.36
C GLN A 69 6.63 5.74 -17.19
N GLU A 70 7.72 5.86 -16.44
CA GLU A 70 7.98 4.96 -15.30
C GLU A 70 6.93 5.10 -14.19
N VAL A 71 6.40 6.29 -13.96
CA VAL A 71 5.30 6.45 -13.00
C VAL A 71 4.03 5.70 -13.45
N MET A 72 3.78 5.62 -14.75
CA MET A 72 2.64 4.85 -15.27
C MET A 72 2.85 3.34 -15.12
N HIS A 73 4.08 2.85 -15.33
CA HIS A 73 4.44 1.46 -15.06
C HIS A 73 4.26 1.11 -13.58
N ALA A 74 4.74 1.98 -12.67
CA ALA A 74 4.57 1.81 -11.23
C ALA A 74 3.08 1.74 -10.82
N PHE A 75 2.21 2.60 -11.37
CA PHE A 75 0.77 2.50 -11.15
C PHE A 75 0.16 1.20 -11.67
N GLY A 76 0.61 0.70 -12.82
CA GLY A 76 0.19 -0.60 -13.34
C GLY A 76 0.48 -1.75 -12.37
N HIS A 77 1.64 -1.76 -11.74
CA HIS A 77 1.99 -2.73 -10.70
C HIS A 77 1.15 -2.54 -9.43
N LEU A 78 0.91 -1.29 -9.01
CA LEU A 78 0.06 -0.99 -7.84
C LEU A 78 -1.39 -1.43 -8.04
N ASP A 79 -1.97 -1.32 -9.23
CA ASP A 79 -3.33 -1.79 -9.53
C ASP A 79 -3.47 -3.31 -9.32
N LEU A 80 -2.38 -4.08 -9.50
CA LEU A 80 -2.34 -5.52 -9.24
C LEU A 80 -2.07 -5.85 -7.77
N LEU A 81 -1.18 -5.10 -7.11
CA LEU A 81 -0.86 -5.24 -5.68
C LEU A 81 -2.03 -4.81 -4.78
N TYR A 82 -2.74 -3.76 -5.18
CA TYR A 82 -3.84 -3.14 -4.44
C TYR A 82 -5.11 -3.04 -5.30
N PRO A 83 -5.81 -4.15 -5.58
CA PRO A 83 -6.99 -4.14 -6.45
C PRO A 83 -8.05 -3.16 -5.95
N LYS A 84 -8.54 -2.28 -6.84
CA LYS A 84 -9.49 -1.21 -6.53
C LYS A 84 -10.77 -1.70 -5.82
N ALA A 85 -11.24 -2.91 -6.16
CA ALA A 85 -12.43 -3.50 -5.53
C ALA A 85 -12.26 -3.81 -4.03
N SER A 86 -11.02 -3.99 -3.56
CA SER A 86 -10.71 -4.32 -2.16
C SER A 86 -10.04 -3.16 -1.40
N MET A 87 -9.68 -2.08 -2.10
CA MET A 87 -8.95 -0.95 -1.52
C MET A 87 -9.91 0.20 -1.19
N THR A 88 -10.18 0.40 0.09
CA THR A 88 -10.93 1.56 0.58
C THR A 88 -9.97 2.66 1.05
N PRO A 89 -10.40 3.94 1.09
CA PRO A 89 -9.58 5.01 1.67
C PRO A 89 -9.12 4.72 3.10
N ALA A 90 -9.95 4.09 3.92
CA ALA A 90 -9.57 3.69 5.27
C ALA A 90 -8.46 2.64 5.29
N LYS A 91 -8.52 1.65 4.40
CA LYS A 91 -7.49 0.63 4.25
C LYS A 91 -6.19 1.22 3.72
N ALA A 92 -6.26 2.14 2.76
CA ALA A 92 -5.08 2.85 2.27
C ALA A 92 -4.39 3.65 3.38
N LEU A 93 -5.16 4.38 4.21
CA LEU A 93 -4.62 5.08 5.38
C LEU A 93 -3.98 4.12 6.40
N GLN A 94 -4.57 2.95 6.64
CA GLN A 94 -3.98 1.94 7.53
C GLN A 94 -2.64 1.41 7.02
N ILE A 95 -2.53 1.17 5.71
CA ILE A 95 -1.27 0.75 5.07
C ILE A 95 -0.21 1.86 5.19
N ALA A 96 -0.58 3.11 4.91
CA ALA A 96 0.32 4.25 5.06
C ALA A 96 0.80 4.42 6.51
N ILE A 97 -0.10 4.34 7.51
CA ILE A 97 0.27 4.40 8.94
C ILE A 97 1.27 3.28 9.29
N ALA A 98 1.05 2.06 8.79
CA ALA A 98 1.95 0.94 9.05
C ALA A 98 3.33 1.16 8.42
N GLY A 99 3.39 1.68 7.19
CA GLY A 99 4.63 2.02 6.49
C GLY A 99 5.44 3.08 7.25
N GLU A 100 4.84 4.23 7.52
CA GLU A 100 5.49 5.33 8.26
C GLU A 100 5.94 4.88 9.66
N THR A 101 5.12 4.03 10.34
CA THR A 101 5.50 3.49 11.65
C THR A 101 6.74 2.61 11.56
N TYR A 102 6.81 1.72 10.58
CA TYR A 102 8.00 0.89 10.34
C TYR A 102 9.23 1.75 10.01
N GLU A 103 9.06 2.79 9.19
CA GLU A 103 10.14 3.70 8.82
C GLU A 103 10.77 4.37 10.04
N TYR A 104 9.97 5.02 10.90
CA TYR A 104 10.54 5.73 12.05
C TYR A 104 10.93 4.83 13.23
N SER A 105 10.35 3.64 13.37
CA SER A 105 10.62 2.78 14.53
C SER A 105 11.72 1.73 14.28
N GLU A 106 11.92 1.30 13.02
CA GLU A 106 12.81 0.19 12.69
C GLU A 106 13.78 0.53 11.55
N MET A 107 13.28 0.93 10.38
CA MET A 107 14.07 1.07 9.17
C MET A 107 15.13 2.17 9.29
N TYR A 108 14.70 3.43 9.47
CA TYR A 108 15.64 4.56 9.57
C TYR A 108 16.52 4.53 10.81
N PRO A 109 16.05 4.09 12.01
CA PRO A 109 16.96 3.85 13.13
C PRO A 109 18.05 2.84 12.86
N GLY A 110 17.75 1.75 12.12
CA GLY A 110 18.73 0.77 11.70
C GLY A 110 19.76 1.35 10.72
N PHE A 111 19.28 2.10 9.72
CA PHE A 111 20.17 2.77 8.74
C PHE A 111 21.04 3.83 9.40
N ARG A 112 20.49 4.62 10.32
CA ARG A 112 21.24 5.59 11.11
C ARG A 112 22.37 4.93 11.90
N ALA A 113 22.08 3.83 12.60
CA ALA A 113 23.09 3.12 13.38
C ALA A 113 24.25 2.61 12.48
N THR A 114 23.96 2.16 11.27
CA THR A 114 24.97 1.80 10.28
C THR A 114 25.79 3.00 9.86
N ALA A 115 25.16 4.12 9.52
CA ALA A 115 25.83 5.36 9.12
C ALA A 115 26.74 5.93 10.24
N GLU A 116 26.29 5.81 11.50
CA GLU A 116 27.09 6.17 12.69
C GLU A 116 28.35 5.30 12.79
N ALA A 117 28.20 3.97 12.62
CA ALA A 117 29.33 3.03 12.67
C ALA A 117 30.34 3.26 11.53
N GLU A 118 29.88 3.73 10.37
CA GLU A 118 30.70 4.07 9.20
C GLU A 118 31.27 5.50 9.24
N GLY A 119 30.88 6.32 10.21
CA GLY A 119 31.34 7.72 10.35
C GLY A 119 30.72 8.67 9.30
N ASN A 120 29.60 8.31 8.66
CA ASN A 120 28.91 9.10 7.65
C ASN A 120 27.92 10.08 8.29
N ALA A 121 28.44 11.23 8.76
CA ALA A 121 27.63 12.23 9.44
C ALA A 121 26.49 12.82 8.56
N ALA A 122 26.69 12.93 7.26
CA ALA A 122 25.65 13.41 6.35
C ALA A 122 24.46 12.44 6.28
N ALA A 123 24.72 11.14 6.17
CA ALA A 123 23.68 10.14 6.19
C ALA A 123 22.98 10.06 7.57
N VAL A 124 23.71 10.22 8.68
CA VAL A 124 23.12 10.30 10.02
C VAL A 124 22.11 11.46 10.11
N SER A 125 22.48 12.65 9.59
CA SER A 125 21.57 13.80 9.57
C SER A 125 20.31 13.52 8.77
N GLU A 126 20.46 13.00 7.56
CA GLU A 126 19.34 12.61 6.68
C GLU A 126 18.41 11.62 7.37
N MET A 127 18.95 10.55 7.96
CA MET A 127 18.13 9.55 8.66
C MET A 127 17.40 10.14 9.87
N ASN A 128 17.98 11.08 10.58
CA ASN A 128 17.30 11.77 11.68
C ASN A 128 16.11 12.62 11.19
N GLU A 129 16.27 13.34 10.08
CA GLU A 129 15.18 14.12 9.46
C GLU A 129 14.04 13.18 9.03
N GLN A 130 14.35 12.08 8.34
CA GLN A 130 13.36 11.11 7.90
C GLN A 130 12.61 10.46 9.08
N ILE A 131 13.28 10.16 10.19
CA ILE A 131 12.63 9.63 11.40
C ILE A 131 11.57 10.62 11.92
N GLU A 132 11.89 11.91 11.98
CA GLU A 132 10.93 12.90 12.50
C GLU A 132 9.79 13.17 11.51
N GLU A 133 10.07 13.21 10.21
CA GLU A 133 9.04 13.36 9.17
C GLU A 133 8.08 12.19 9.15
N SER A 134 8.56 10.93 9.20
CA SER A 134 7.70 9.74 9.22
C SER A 134 6.82 9.69 10.48
N LYS A 135 7.27 10.19 11.64
CA LYS A 135 6.40 10.35 12.83
C LYS A 135 5.25 11.33 12.57
N VAL A 136 5.55 12.45 11.92
CA VAL A 136 4.54 13.47 11.56
C VAL A 136 3.53 12.89 10.57
N HIS A 137 4.00 12.18 9.55
CA HIS A 137 3.14 11.53 8.54
C HIS A 137 2.23 10.47 9.18
N ALA A 138 2.77 9.58 10.03
CA ALA A 138 1.98 8.58 10.75
C ALA A 138 0.89 9.22 11.61
N ALA A 139 1.21 10.32 12.32
CA ALA A 139 0.24 11.06 13.12
C ALA A 139 -0.85 11.72 12.25
N LEU A 140 -0.48 12.32 11.12
CA LEU A 140 -1.41 12.93 10.16
C LEU A 140 -2.38 11.90 9.58
N PHE A 141 -1.89 10.76 9.10
CA PHE A 141 -2.73 9.69 8.57
C PHE A 141 -3.65 9.10 9.64
N THR A 142 -3.15 8.92 10.86
CA THR A 142 -3.96 8.46 12.01
C THR A 142 -5.10 9.44 12.31
N ALA A 143 -4.81 10.73 12.41
CA ALA A 143 -5.83 11.76 12.65
C ALA A 143 -6.88 11.79 11.52
N THR A 144 -6.45 11.63 10.27
CA THR A 144 -7.32 11.58 9.10
C THR A 144 -8.24 10.37 9.15
N LEU A 145 -7.73 9.19 9.48
CA LEU A 145 -8.51 7.97 9.63
C LEU A 145 -9.56 8.09 10.73
N LEU A 146 -9.18 8.62 11.91
CA LEU A 146 -10.10 8.84 13.03
C LEU A 146 -11.21 9.83 12.68
N LYS A 147 -10.87 10.90 11.96
CA LYS A 147 -11.86 11.90 11.47
C LYS A 147 -12.86 11.25 10.50
N ALA A 148 -12.38 10.44 9.56
CA ALA A 148 -13.23 9.70 8.63
C ALA A 148 -14.16 8.72 9.37
N GLN A 149 -13.65 7.94 10.32
CA GLN A 149 -14.44 6.99 11.12
C GLN A 149 -15.55 7.71 11.90
N LYS A 150 -15.25 8.84 12.56
CA LYS A 150 -16.27 9.64 13.27
C LYS A 150 -17.36 10.14 12.34
N ARG A 151 -17.00 10.62 11.14
CA ARG A 151 -17.96 11.08 10.12
C ARG A 151 -18.88 9.95 9.65
N PHE A 152 -18.35 8.76 9.34
CA PHE A 152 -19.17 7.61 8.94
C PHE A 152 -20.07 7.12 10.07
N ALA A 153 -19.60 7.09 11.32
CA ALA A 153 -20.43 6.74 12.46
C ALA A 153 -21.59 7.72 12.68
N ALA A 154 -21.36 9.02 12.45
CA ALA A 154 -22.41 10.04 12.51
C ALA A 154 -23.45 9.84 11.41
N LEU A 155 -23.03 9.60 10.16
CA LEU A 155 -23.92 9.30 9.04
C LEU A 155 -24.77 8.06 9.29
N ALA A 156 -24.17 6.96 9.77
CA ALA A 156 -24.89 5.72 10.10
C ALA A 156 -26.01 5.96 11.12
N LYS A 157 -25.80 6.84 12.11
CA LYS A 157 -26.84 7.22 13.08
C LYS A 157 -27.99 8.00 12.42
N VAL A 158 -27.69 8.85 11.44
CA VAL A 158 -28.71 9.59 10.67
C VAL A 158 -29.54 8.64 9.84
N GLU A 159 -28.88 7.74 9.08
CA GLU A 159 -29.56 6.77 8.23
C GLU A 159 -30.46 5.81 9.03
N LYS A 160 -30.00 5.37 10.21
CA LYS A 160 -30.83 4.56 11.12
C LYS A 160 -32.10 5.31 11.55
N ARG A 161 -32.03 6.61 11.81
CA ARG A 161 -33.23 7.43 12.14
C ARG A 161 -34.17 7.57 10.94
N HIS A 162 -33.63 7.77 9.74
CA HIS A 162 -34.43 7.81 8.51
C HIS A 162 -35.17 6.49 8.29
N ALA A 163 -34.47 5.37 8.39
CA ALA A 163 -35.07 4.03 8.25
C ALA A 163 -36.20 3.81 9.26
N ALA A 164 -35.98 4.16 10.54
CA ALA A 164 -37.00 4.05 11.58
C ALA A 164 -38.22 4.96 11.30
N HIS A 165 -37.99 6.18 10.78
CA HIS A 165 -39.07 7.08 10.40
C HIS A 165 -39.92 6.50 9.26
N TYR A 166 -39.28 5.98 8.20
CA TYR A 166 -40.02 5.39 7.07
C TYR A 166 -40.77 4.13 7.48
N GLN A 167 -40.20 3.28 8.34
CA GLN A 167 -40.90 2.12 8.88
C GLN A 167 -42.14 2.52 9.67
N ALA A 168 -42.03 3.54 10.55
CA ALA A 168 -43.18 4.02 11.31
C ALA A 168 -44.30 4.61 10.44
N GLN A 169 -43.95 5.22 9.31
CA GLN A 169 -44.99 5.69 8.35
C GLN A 169 -45.65 4.52 7.62
N LEU A 170 -44.89 3.52 7.21
CA LEU A 170 -45.40 2.30 6.58
C LEU A 170 -46.39 1.56 7.51
N ASP A 171 -46.03 1.42 8.78
CA ASP A 171 -46.88 0.77 9.79
C ASP A 171 -48.21 1.51 9.98
N LYS A 172 -48.21 2.86 9.96
CA LYS A 172 -49.44 3.66 10.01
C LYS A 172 -50.34 3.45 8.80
N VAL A 173 -49.79 3.38 7.59
CA VAL A 173 -50.53 3.11 6.37
C VAL A 173 -51.17 1.73 6.42
N HIS A 174 -50.44 0.70 6.87
CA HIS A 174 -50.99 -0.64 7.02
C HIS A 174 -52.13 -0.69 8.05
N ALA A 175 -51.96 -0.01 9.19
CA ALA A 175 -53.00 0.06 10.22
C ALA A 175 -54.28 0.80 9.79
N ALA A 176 -54.17 1.76 8.87
CA ALA A 176 -55.32 2.48 8.33
C ALA A 176 -56.03 1.76 7.18
N SER A 177 -55.47 0.65 6.68
CA SER A 177 -55.99 -0.13 5.56
C SER A 177 -56.75 -1.39 6.02
N ILE A 178 -56.93 -1.59 7.34
CA ILE A 178 -57.70 -2.63 7.99
C ILE A 178 -58.99 -2.01 8.56
#